data_528db7665399105d43f5d1dd857d620d
#
_entry.id   528db7665399105d43f5d1dd857d620d
#
_cell.length_a   1.000
_cell.length_b   1.000
_cell.length_c   1.000
_cell.angle_alpha   90.00
_cell.angle_beta   90.00
_cell.angle_gamma   90.00
#
_symmetry.space_group_name_H-M   'P 1'
#
loop_
_entity.id
_entity.type
_entity.pdbx_description
1 polymer ?
#
loop_
_entity_poly.entity_id
_entity_poly.type
_entity_poly.pdbx_seq_one_letter_code
_entity_poly.pdbx_strand_id
1 'polypeptide(L)'
;MSQETPWGQLTWFASGKQGNSKTMTVGRCVIHPGQANPLHSHPNCEEVLHVLAGRISHTLDGSHEVEMGPGDTICVPPHMVHHARNIGSQNAVLAICFSSPDRQTKGE
;
A
#
# COMPACT_ATOMS: atom_id res chain seq x y z
N MET A 1 -6.93 -2.32 13.79
CA MET A 1 -7.22 -3.65 13.22
C MET A 1 -6.03 -4.08 12.36
N SER A 2 -5.32 -5.11 12.77
CA SER A 2 -4.08 -5.56 12.11
C SER A 2 -4.25 -6.92 11.45
N GLN A 3 -3.54 -7.11 10.35
CA GLN A 3 -3.57 -8.33 9.55
C GLN A 3 -2.14 -8.71 9.22
N GLU A 4 -1.69 -9.89 9.68
CA GLU A 4 -0.39 -10.43 9.33
C GLU A 4 -0.42 -11.04 7.94
N THR A 5 0.69 -10.90 7.22
CA THR A 5 0.87 -11.47 5.88
C THR A 5 2.23 -12.16 5.81
N PRO A 6 2.48 -13.02 4.79
CA PRO A 6 3.82 -13.62 4.62
C PRO A 6 4.93 -12.59 4.37
N TRP A 7 4.59 -11.40 3.89
CA TRP A 7 5.57 -10.37 3.50
C TRP A 7 5.65 -9.21 4.49
N GLY A 8 4.72 -9.11 5.46
CA GLY A 8 4.69 -8.02 6.41
C GLY A 8 3.39 -7.92 7.17
N GLN A 9 2.84 -6.70 7.27
CA GLN A 9 1.66 -6.45 8.07
C GLN A 9 0.86 -5.29 7.48
N LEU A 10 -0.47 -5.41 7.55
CA LEU A 10 -1.40 -4.32 7.25
C LEU A 10 -2.12 -3.94 8.54
N THR A 11 -2.21 -2.65 8.84
CA THR A 11 -2.97 -2.13 9.97
C THR A 11 -3.94 -1.08 9.44
N TRP A 12 -5.22 -1.24 9.77
CA TRP A 12 -6.27 -0.34 9.30
C TRP A 12 -6.71 0.59 10.43
N PHE A 13 -6.70 1.89 10.17
CA PHE A 13 -7.06 2.93 11.14
C PHE A 13 -8.48 3.45 10.90
N ALA A 14 -8.92 3.49 9.65
CA ALA A 14 -10.24 3.98 9.29
C ALA A 14 -10.76 3.26 8.05
N SER A 15 -12.03 2.95 8.05
CA SER A 15 -12.74 2.33 6.91
C SER A 15 -14.24 2.31 7.17
N GLY A 16 -15.01 1.99 6.14
CA GLY A 16 -16.45 1.77 6.29
C GLY A 16 -16.74 0.57 7.18
N LYS A 17 -15.96 -0.51 7.03
CA LYS A 17 -16.08 -1.72 7.84
C LYS A 17 -15.86 -1.45 9.32
N GLN A 18 -14.92 -0.58 9.67
CA GLN A 18 -14.66 -0.19 11.05
C GLN A 18 -15.68 0.82 11.58
N GLY A 19 -16.50 1.41 10.70
CA GLY A 19 -17.57 2.32 11.07
C GLY A 19 -17.12 3.74 11.37
N ASN A 20 -15.86 4.08 11.18
CA ASN A 20 -15.31 5.40 11.51
C ASN A 20 -14.99 6.27 10.29
N SER A 21 -15.23 5.79 9.08
CA SER A 21 -15.10 6.61 7.88
C SER A 21 -16.20 6.27 6.88
N LYS A 22 -16.75 7.29 6.25
CA LYS A 22 -17.79 7.14 5.22
C LYS A 22 -17.24 7.32 3.81
N THR A 23 -15.98 7.77 3.67
CA THR A 23 -15.41 8.15 2.38
C THR A 23 -14.06 7.57 2.09
N MET A 24 -13.33 7.10 3.10
CA MET A 24 -11.93 6.70 2.95
C MET A 24 -11.62 5.40 3.69
N THR A 25 -10.56 4.74 3.22
CA THR A 25 -9.84 3.70 3.97
C THR A 25 -8.43 4.22 4.20
N VAL A 26 -7.96 4.17 5.44
CA VAL A 26 -6.64 4.67 5.83
C VAL A 26 -5.93 3.60 6.66
N GLY A 27 -4.68 3.34 6.33
CA GLY A 27 -3.91 2.34 7.05
C GLY A 27 -2.42 2.51 6.96
N ARG A 28 -1.72 1.50 7.47
CA ARG A 28 -0.27 1.40 7.43
C ARG A 28 0.10 0.03 6.89
N CYS A 29 1.07 0.01 5.97
CA CYS A 29 1.63 -1.20 5.41
C CYS A 29 3.08 -1.31 5.85
N VAL A 30 3.46 -2.46 6.41
CA VAL A 30 4.84 -2.77 6.76
C VAL A 30 5.30 -3.92 5.85
N ILE A 31 6.45 -3.74 5.20
CA ILE A 31 7.04 -4.77 4.34
C ILE A 31 8.42 -5.12 4.90
N HIS A 32 8.63 -6.40 5.20
CA HIS A 32 9.91 -6.89 5.72
C HIS A 32 11.02 -6.80 4.67
N PRO A 33 12.31 -6.69 5.09
CA PRO A 33 13.42 -6.62 4.14
C PRO A 33 13.40 -7.79 3.14
N GLY A 34 13.60 -7.47 1.87
CA GLY A 34 13.62 -8.46 0.79
C GLY A 34 12.26 -8.98 0.35
N GLN A 35 11.19 -8.59 1.02
CA GLN A 35 9.83 -9.03 0.69
C GLN A 35 9.11 -8.02 -0.18
N ALA A 36 8.04 -8.48 -0.81
CA ALA A 36 7.15 -7.64 -1.61
C ALA A 36 5.70 -8.08 -1.38
N ASN A 37 4.79 -7.13 -1.42
CA ASN A 37 3.37 -7.49 -1.48
C ASN A 37 3.03 -7.97 -2.90
N PRO A 38 1.94 -8.72 -3.09
CA PRO A 38 1.59 -9.24 -4.42
C PRO A 38 1.24 -8.13 -5.41
N LEU A 39 1.47 -8.40 -6.69
CA LEU A 39 0.93 -7.55 -7.77
C LEU A 39 -0.58 -7.52 -7.66
N HIS A 40 -1.15 -6.33 -7.64
CA HIS A 40 -2.58 -6.14 -7.44
C HIS A 40 -3.05 -4.80 -8.01
N SER A 41 -4.37 -4.64 -8.08
CA SER A 41 -5.00 -3.38 -8.47
C SER A 41 -6.22 -3.12 -7.60
N HIS A 42 -6.66 -1.87 -7.56
CA HIS A 42 -7.86 -1.45 -6.84
C HIS A 42 -8.88 -0.92 -7.86
N PRO A 43 -9.95 -1.69 -8.19
CA PRO A 43 -10.85 -1.27 -9.25
C PRO A 43 -11.77 -0.11 -8.88
N ASN A 44 -11.97 0.15 -7.58
CA ASN A 44 -12.97 1.11 -7.11
C ASN A 44 -12.39 2.35 -6.43
N CYS A 45 -11.07 2.51 -6.41
CA CYS A 45 -10.48 3.65 -5.70
C CYS A 45 -9.09 4.01 -6.19
N GLU A 46 -8.69 5.23 -5.89
CA GLU A 46 -7.33 5.71 -5.98
C GLU A 46 -6.61 5.38 -4.68
N GLU A 47 -5.32 5.10 -4.76
CA GLU A 47 -4.47 4.91 -3.58
C GLU A 47 -3.41 6.01 -3.53
N VAL A 48 -3.22 6.62 -2.37
CA VAL A 48 -2.06 7.46 -2.07
C VAL A 48 -1.17 6.67 -1.13
N LEU A 49 0.08 6.45 -1.53
CA LEU A 49 1.07 5.71 -0.76
C LEU A 49 2.23 6.66 -0.42
N HIS A 50 2.52 6.78 0.88
CA HIS A 50 3.56 7.67 1.38
C HIS A 50 4.55 6.89 2.24
N VAL A 51 5.85 6.99 1.91
CA VAL A 51 6.89 6.28 2.65
C VAL A 51 7.22 7.01 3.93
N LEU A 52 7.06 6.34 5.07
CA LEU A 52 7.41 6.87 6.39
C LEU A 52 8.80 6.43 6.82
N ALA A 53 9.21 5.20 6.49
CA ALA A 53 10.51 4.66 6.85
C ALA A 53 10.92 3.58 5.85
N GLY A 54 12.23 3.39 5.70
CA GLY A 54 12.78 2.38 4.80
C GLY A 54 12.82 2.83 3.34
N ARG A 55 13.12 1.89 2.45
CA ARG A 55 13.20 2.15 1.01
C ARG A 55 12.48 1.05 0.26
N ILE A 56 11.74 1.45 -0.76
CA ILE A 56 11.01 0.50 -1.61
C ILE A 56 11.30 0.76 -3.09
N SER A 57 11.12 -0.28 -3.90
CA SER A 57 10.94 -0.15 -5.34
C SER A 57 9.46 -0.39 -5.61
N HIS A 58 8.76 0.64 -6.09
CA HIS A 58 7.35 0.57 -6.39
C HIS A 58 7.17 0.33 -7.89
N THR A 59 6.49 -0.75 -8.26
CA THR A 59 6.23 -1.09 -9.65
C THR A 59 4.84 -0.61 -10.04
N LEU A 60 4.78 0.19 -11.10
CA LEU A 60 3.55 0.69 -11.70
C LEU A 60 3.30 0.01 -13.04
N ASP A 61 2.04 -0.28 -13.31
CA ASP A 61 1.60 -0.86 -14.59
C ASP A 61 2.37 -2.15 -14.94
N GLY A 62 2.78 -2.88 -13.90
CA GLY A 62 3.44 -4.17 -14.06
C GLY A 62 4.92 -4.13 -14.43
N SER A 63 5.47 -2.99 -14.86
CA SER A 63 6.84 -2.95 -15.38
C SER A 63 7.63 -1.69 -15.06
N HIS A 64 6.98 -0.58 -14.75
CA HIS A 64 7.67 0.68 -14.47
C HIS A 64 8.02 0.79 -13.00
N GLU A 65 9.32 0.80 -12.67
CA GLU A 65 9.79 0.84 -11.28
C GLU A 65 10.23 2.25 -10.88
N VAL A 66 9.85 2.64 -9.65
CA VAL A 66 10.24 3.91 -9.03
C VAL A 66 10.79 3.60 -7.65
N GLU A 67 12.04 3.99 -7.39
CA GLU A 67 12.59 3.90 -6.03
C GLU A 67 12.08 5.04 -5.18
N MET A 68 11.67 4.72 -3.95
CA MET A 68 11.09 5.67 -3.00
C MET A 68 11.69 5.49 -1.62
N GLY A 69 11.94 6.59 -0.95
CA GLY A 69 12.40 6.64 0.44
C GLY A 69 11.51 7.53 1.29
N PRO A 70 11.87 7.74 2.58
CA PRO A 70 11.05 8.52 3.50
C PRO A 70 10.70 9.90 2.95
N GLY A 71 9.41 10.24 3.00
CA GLY A 71 8.88 11.49 2.48
C GLY A 71 8.38 11.43 1.05
N ASP A 72 8.69 10.38 0.30
CA ASP A 72 8.20 10.22 -1.08
C ASP A 72 6.76 9.73 -1.09
N THR A 73 6.00 10.21 -2.07
CA THR A 73 4.58 9.90 -2.22
C THR A 73 4.27 9.52 -3.67
N ILE A 74 3.42 8.52 -3.85
CA ILE A 74 2.91 8.15 -5.17
C ILE A 74 1.40 7.99 -5.11
N CYS A 75 0.72 8.41 -6.18
CA CYS A 75 -0.72 8.20 -6.35
C CYS A 75 -0.93 7.13 -7.41
N VAL A 76 -1.72 6.12 -7.08
CA VAL A 76 -2.02 4.99 -7.97
C VAL A 76 -3.49 5.10 -8.38
N PRO A 77 -3.77 5.33 -9.68
CA PRO A 77 -5.15 5.43 -10.13
C PRO A 77 -5.88 4.08 -10.06
N PRO A 78 -7.21 4.08 -10.11
CA PRO A 78 -7.98 2.84 -10.17
C PRO A 78 -7.52 1.95 -11.32
N HIS A 79 -7.58 0.63 -11.12
CA HIS A 79 -7.24 -0.41 -12.08
C HIS A 79 -5.76 -0.59 -12.40
N MET A 80 -4.89 0.31 -11.97
CA MET A 80 -3.45 0.17 -12.25
C MET A 80 -2.83 -0.94 -11.40
N VAL A 81 -2.21 -1.91 -12.05
CA VAL A 81 -1.51 -3.00 -11.37
C VAL A 81 -0.22 -2.47 -10.77
N HIS A 82 -0.01 -2.71 -9.49
CA HIS A 82 1.18 -2.23 -8.79
C HIS A 82 1.58 -3.16 -7.64
N HIS A 83 2.79 -2.99 -7.14
CA HIS A 83 3.24 -3.54 -5.87
C HIS A 83 4.50 -2.83 -5.40
N ALA A 84 4.84 -3.03 -4.13
CA ALA A 84 6.05 -2.48 -3.52
C ALA A 84 6.93 -3.61 -3.02
N ARG A 85 8.25 -3.49 -3.26
CA ARG A 85 9.25 -4.40 -2.72
C ARG A 85 10.19 -3.62 -1.81
N ASN A 86 10.50 -4.17 -0.65
CA ASN A 86 11.48 -3.58 0.26
C ASN A 86 12.89 -3.87 -0.25
N ILE A 87 13.62 -2.81 -0.63
CA ILE A 87 14.99 -2.90 -1.14
C ILE A 87 16.03 -2.45 -0.11
N GLY A 88 15.58 -2.14 1.11
CA GLY A 88 16.46 -1.73 2.21
C GLY A 88 16.75 -2.88 3.18
N SER A 89 17.42 -2.53 4.28
CA SER A 89 17.81 -3.48 5.34
C SER A 89 16.92 -3.44 6.56
N GLN A 90 15.94 -2.52 6.59
CA GLN A 90 14.97 -2.34 7.67
C GLN A 90 13.57 -2.55 7.14
N ASN A 91 12.59 -2.69 8.03
CA ASN A 91 11.20 -2.69 7.63
C ASN A 91 10.87 -1.41 6.87
N ALA A 92 10.17 -1.52 5.77
CA ALA A 92 9.58 -0.37 5.10
C ALA A 92 8.20 -0.12 5.72
N VAL A 93 7.93 1.14 6.06
CA VAL A 93 6.67 1.55 6.66
C VAL A 93 6.01 2.57 5.75
N LEU A 94 4.80 2.25 5.29
CA LEU A 94 4.07 3.03 4.31
C LEU A 94 2.73 3.46 4.91
N ALA A 95 2.40 4.75 4.77
CA ALA A 95 1.04 5.22 5.00
C ALA A 95 0.26 5.00 3.70
N ILE A 96 -0.91 4.41 3.80
CA ILE A 96 -1.76 4.10 2.63
C ILE A 96 -3.16 4.65 2.84
N CYS A 97 -3.64 5.41 1.85
CA CYS A 97 -4.96 6.03 1.86
C CYS A 97 -5.68 5.69 0.57
N PHE A 98 -6.95 5.34 0.69
CA PHE A 98 -7.78 4.95 -0.44
C PHE A 98 -9.03 5.82 -0.50
N SER A 99 -9.44 6.20 -1.69
CA SER A 99 -10.59 7.09 -1.92
C SER A 99 -11.94 6.36 -1.88
N SER A 100 -12.02 5.28 -1.12
CA SER A 100 -13.25 4.53 -0.89
C SER A 100 -13.27 4.00 0.54
N PRO A 101 -14.43 3.98 1.20
CA PRO A 101 -14.56 3.37 2.53
C PRO A 101 -14.56 1.83 2.46
N ASP A 102 -14.68 1.27 1.26
CA ASP A 102 -14.73 -0.16 1.00
C ASP A 102 -13.75 -0.50 -0.14
N ARG A 103 -12.47 -0.43 0.18
CA ARG A 103 -11.37 -0.72 -0.76
C ARG A 103 -11.52 -2.14 -1.31
N GLN A 104 -11.57 -2.28 -2.62
CA GLN A 104 -11.54 -3.56 -3.30
C GLN A 104 -10.15 -3.81 -3.88
N THR A 105 -9.76 -5.08 -3.96
CA THR A 105 -8.45 -5.47 -4.45
C THR A 105 -8.56 -6.69 -5.35
N LYS A 106 -7.85 -6.66 -6.49
CA LYS A 106 -7.70 -7.80 -7.39
C LYS A 106 -6.24 -8.21 -7.44
N GLY A 107 -5.95 -9.51 -7.45
CA GLY A 107 -4.61 -10.04 -7.64
C GLY A 107 -3.82 -10.32 -6.36
N GLU A 108 -4.42 -10.19 -5.23
CA GLU A 108 -3.79 -10.57 -3.95
C GLU A 108 -3.82 -12.05 -3.71
#